data_49dae2372d6ea7398146cfd9813974a5
#
_entry.id   49dae2372d6ea7398146cfd9813974a5
#
_cell.length_a   1.000
_cell.length_b   1.000
_cell.length_c   1.000
_cell.angle_alpha   90.00
_cell.angle_beta   90.00
_cell.angle_gamma   90.00
#
_symmetry.space_group_name_H-M   'P 1'
#
loop_
_entity.id
_entity.type
_entity.pdbx_description
1 polymer ?
#
loop_
_entity_poly.entity_id
_entity_poly.type
_entity_poly.pdbx_seq_one_letter_code
_entity_poly.pdbx_strand_id
1 'polypeptide(L)'
;MKFNQSNIKKAKKYLDKNYCIGVPSETVYGLAANAYSNYAVKKIFRLKKRPKSNPLIVHYSNINDLKKDCLINENFLKLYKKFSPGPITFILSLVKNSKISKVVTNKKKNLAIRFPKHKIFKELLDSLNYPLAAPSANISTKLSSVKASDVKEEFGTHIKYI
;
A
#
# COMPACT_ATOMS: atom_id res chain seq x y z
N MET A 1 4.87 -6.81 -17.80
CA MET A 1 6.24 -7.04 -17.27
C MET A 1 6.34 -8.49 -16.82
N LYS A 2 7.30 -9.27 -17.30
CA LYS A 2 7.52 -10.63 -16.79
C LYS A 2 8.02 -10.52 -15.34
N PHE A 3 7.48 -11.34 -14.45
CA PHE A 3 7.94 -11.46 -13.07
C PHE A 3 9.43 -11.87 -13.06
N ASN A 4 10.27 -11.08 -12.37
CA ASN A 4 11.69 -11.37 -12.20
C ASN A 4 12.13 -10.86 -10.82
N GLN A 5 12.91 -11.67 -10.08
CA GLN A 5 13.50 -11.29 -8.78
C GLN A 5 14.31 -9.98 -8.85
N SER A 6 14.96 -9.69 -9.97
CA SER A 6 15.66 -8.43 -10.20
C SER A 6 14.72 -7.23 -10.08
N ASN A 7 13.48 -7.35 -10.57
CA ASN A 7 12.48 -6.29 -10.50
C ASN A 7 12.02 -6.03 -9.04
N ILE A 8 11.84 -7.07 -8.24
CA ILE A 8 11.53 -6.94 -6.80
C ILE A 8 12.66 -6.22 -6.05
N LYS A 9 13.92 -6.62 -6.28
CA LYS A 9 15.09 -5.94 -5.68
C LYS A 9 15.15 -4.46 -6.06
N LYS A 10 14.86 -4.14 -7.32
CA LYS A 10 14.84 -2.76 -7.82
C LYS A 10 13.71 -1.95 -7.20
N ALA A 11 12.49 -2.50 -7.14
CA ALA A 11 11.34 -1.88 -6.49
C ALA A 11 11.63 -1.59 -5.01
N LYS A 12 12.15 -2.59 -4.26
CA LYS A 12 12.59 -2.43 -2.87
C LYS A 12 13.59 -1.30 -2.72
N LYS A 13 14.63 -1.22 -3.56
CA LYS A 13 15.65 -0.15 -3.51
C LYS A 13 15.03 1.25 -3.61
N TYR A 14 13.98 1.43 -4.44
CA TYR A 14 13.29 2.72 -4.53
C TYR A 14 12.44 3.00 -3.29
N LEU A 15 11.72 2.00 -2.78
CA LEU A 15 10.90 2.14 -1.57
C LEU A 15 11.75 2.45 -0.33
N ASP A 16 12.91 1.79 -0.16
CA ASP A 16 13.86 2.02 0.94
C ASP A 16 14.42 3.48 0.91
N LYS A 17 14.48 4.09 -0.28
CA LYS A 17 14.82 5.50 -0.47
C LYS A 17 13.62 6.45 -0.36
N ASN A 18 12.48 5.98 0.14
CA ASN A 18 11.23 6.74 0.28
C ASN A 18 10.69 7.31 -1.04
N TYR A 19 10.91 6.63 -2.18
CA TYR A 19 10.22 6.93 -3.42
C TYR A 19 8.86 6.24 -3.47
N CYS A 20 7.92 6.84 -4.21
CA CYS A 20 6.69 6.17 -4.61
C CYS A 20 6.97 5.33 -5.87
N ILE A 21 6.32 4.17 -5.95
CA ILE A 21 6.35 3.28 -7.10
C ILE A 21 4.94 2.86 -7.51
N GLY A 22 4.74 2.50 -8.78
CA GLY A 22 3.53 1.83 -9.24
C GLY A 22 3.60 0.34 -8.94
N VAL A 23 2.54 -0.24 -8.37
CA VAL A 23 2.46 -1.68 -8.11
C VAL A 23 1.16 -2.26 -8.67
N PRO A 24 1.19 -3.42 -9.34
CA PRO A 24 -0.03 -4.08 -9.79
C PRO A 24 -0.79 -4.69 -8.62
N SER A 25 -2.12 -4.68 -8.69
CA SER A 25 -2.97 -5.43 -7.76
C SER A 25 -4.02 -6.22 -8.53
N GLU A 26 -4.82 -7.02 -7.83
CA GLU A 26 -5.93 -7.78 -8.42
C GLU A 26 -7.12 -6.90 -8.87
N THR A 27 -7.07 -5.60 -8.59
CA THR A 27 -8.10 -4.62 -9.01
C THR A 27 -7.50 -3.61 -9.98
N VAL A 28 -6.74 -2.66 -9.48
CA VAL A 28 -6.11 -1.58 -10.25
C VAL A 28 -4.67 -1.37 -9.76
N TYR A 29 -3.85 -0.68 -10.53
CA TYR A 29 -2.52 -0.30 -10.05
C TYR A 29 -2.60 0.58 -8.79
N GLY A 30 -1.70 0.33 -7.83
CA GLY A 30 -1.53 1.14 -6.63
C GLY A 30 -0.31 2.05 -6.72
N LEU A 31 -0.41 3.25 -6.17
CA LEU A 31 0.74 4.12 -5.92
C LEU A 31 1.27 3.83 -4.52
N ALA A 32 2.33 3.01 -4.45
CA ALA A 32 2.85 2.44 -3.21
C ALA A 32 4.01 3.23 -2.63
N ALA A 33 4.04 3.34 -1.30
CA ALA A 33 5.15 3.89 -0.53
C ALA A 33 5.22 3.27 0.87
N ASN A 34 6.38 3.36 1.54
CA ASN A 34 6.59 2.89 2.89
C ASN A 34 5.60 3.54 3.88
N ALA A 35 4.72 2.74 4.47
CA ALA A 35 3.66 3.22 5.37
C ALA A 35 4.18 3.74 6.73
N TYR A 36 5.42 3.39 7.11
CA TYR A 36 6.07 3.91 8.32
C TYR A 36 6.71 5.29 8.10
N SER A 37 7.01 5.65 6.85
CA SER A 37 7.66 6.92 6.53
C SER A 37 6.67 8.05 6.31
N ASN A 38 6.63 9.03 7.21
CA ASN A 38 5.84 10.25 7.03
C ASN A 38 6.17 10.96 5.71
N TYR A 39 7.44 10.96 5.32
CA TYR A 39 7.92 11.60 4.10
C TYR A 39 7.39 10.89 2.84
N ALA A 40 7.51 9.55 2.80
CA ALA A 40 7.03 8.76 1.68
C ALA A 40 5.50 8.85 1.52
N VAL A 41 4.75 8.78 2.63
CA VAL A 41 3.29 8.91 2.64
C VAL A 41 2.86 10.29 2.17
N LYS A 42 3.50 11.37 2.61
CA LYS A 42 3.21 12.75 2.12
C LYS A 42 3.41 12.88 0.61
N LYS A 43 4.38 12.14 0.01
CA LYS A 43 4.56 12.12 -1.45
C LYS A 43 3.34 11.53 -2.16
N ILE A 44 2.72 10.44 -1.63
CA ILE A 44 1.47 9.89 -2.20
C ILE A 44 0.41 10.99 -2.28
N PHE A 45 0.14 11.70 -1.17
CA PHE A 45 -0.88 12.74 -1.14
C PHE A 45 -0.58 13.86 -2.15
N ARG A 46 0.68 14.29 -2.25
CA ARG A 46 1.11 15.33 -3.18
C ARG A 46 0.94 14.89 -4.64
N LEU A 47 1.45 13.71 -5.01
CA LEU A 47 1.37 13.18 -6.37
C LEU A 47 -0.07 12.99 -6.83
N LYS A 48 -0.92 12.47 -5.94
CA LYS A 48 -2.33 12.24 -6.25
C LYS A 48 -3.21 13.49 -6.13
N LYS A 49 -2.69 14.62 -5.66
CA LYS A 49 -3.51 15.80 -5.27
C LYS A 49 -4.67 15.38 -4.33
N ARG A 50 -4.40 14.39 -3.47
CA ARG A 50 -5.40 13.77 -2.59
C ARG A 50 -5.66 14.66 -1.37
N PRO A 51 -6.93 14.89 -1.00
CA PRO A 51 -7.24 15.57 0.26
C PRO A 51 -6.65 14.81 1.46
N LYS A 52 -5.99 15.53 2.36
CA LYS A 52 -5.37 14.92 3.56
C LYS A 52 -6.40 14.28 4.51
N SER A 53 -7.66 14.66 4.40
CA SER A 53 -8.79 14.09 5.14
C SER A 53 -9.11 12.64 4.74
N ASN A 54 -8.67 12.18 3.56
CA ASN A 54 -8.92 10.85 3.03
C ASN A 54 -7.80 9.86 3.40
N PRO A 55 -7.98 8.98 4.42
CA PRO A 55 -6.99 7.98 4.82
C PRO A 55 -6.56 7.06 3.68
N LEU A 56 -5.42 6.40 3.85
CA LEU A 56 -4.89 5.45 2.88
C LEU A 56 -5.10 4.01 3.36
N ILE A 57 -5.26 3.10 2.40
CA ILE A 57 -5.23 1.66 2.66
C ILE A 57 -3.77 1.22 2.75
N VAL A 58 -3.46 0.40 3.77
CA VAL A 58 -2.14 -0.19 3.98
C VAL A 58 -2.20 -1.68 3.67
N HIS A 59 -1.22 -2.15 2.90
CA HIS A 59 -1.12 -3.52 2.45
C HIS A 59 -0.06 -4.27 3.25
N TYR A 60 -0.45 -5.44 3.75
CA TYR A 60 0.40 -6.36 4.51
C TYR A 60 0.59 -7.67 3.74
N SER A 61 1.75 -8.29 3.92
CA SER A 61 2.01 -9.63 3.38
C SER A 61 1.26 -10.71 4.16
N ASN A 62 1.26 -10.58 5.49
CA ASN A 62 0.74 -11.60 6.38
C ASN A 62 0.20 -10.99 7.69
N ILE A 63 -0.49 -11.83 8.48
CA ILE A 63 -1.13 -11.41 9.73
C ILE A 63 -0.10 -11.13 10.86
N ASN A 64 1.08 -11.77 10.83
CA ASN A 64 2.08 -11.56 11.87
C ASN A 64 2.68 -10.16 11.78
N ASP A 65 2.85 -9.63 10.58
CA ASP A 65 3.26 -8.25 10.39
C ASP A 65 2.15 -7.27 10.79
N LEU A 66 0.89 -7.59 10.50
CA LEU A 66 -0.26 -6.78 10.90
C LEU A 66 -0.38 -6.64 12.41
N LYS A 67 -0.10 -7.72 13.20
CA LYS A 67 -0.14 -7.70 14.67
C LYS A 67 0.79 -6.66 15.31
N LYS A 68 1.83 -6.23 14.60
CA LYS A 68 2.75 -5.18 15.06
C LYS A 68 2.09 -3.80 15.09
N ASP A 69 1.03 -3.61 14.30
CA ASP A 69 0.39 -2.31 14.10
C ASP A 69 -1.07 -2.27 14.53
N CYS A 70 -1.80 -3.40 14.52
CA CYS A 70 -3.24 -3.45 14.73
C CYS A 70 -3.66 -4.46 15.80
N LEU A 71 -4.73 -4.14 16.52
CA LEU A 71 -5.43 -5.07 17.41
C LEU A 71 -6.20 -6.09 16.56
N ILE A 72 -6.01 -7.37 16.88
CA ILE A 72 -6.65 -8.49 16.21
C ILE A 72 -7.77 -9.04 17.09
N ASN A 73 -8.97 -9.21 16.51
CA ASN A 73 -10.10 -9.84 17.17
C ASN A 73 -10.62 -11.07 16.40
N GLU A 74 -11.49 -11.85 17.04
CA GLU A 74 -12.03 -13.08 16.45
C GLU A 74 -12.84 -12.85 15.17
N ASN A 75 -13.63 -11.78 15.10
CA ASN A 75 -14.42 -11.46 13.91
C ASN A 75 -13.52 -11.18 12.72
N PHE A 76 -12.44 -10.41 12.93
CA PHE A 76 -11.44 -10.20 11.89
C PHE A 76 -10.81 -11.53 11.46
N LEU A 77 -10.43 -12.42 12.40
CA LEU A 77 -9.83 -13.71 12.06
C LEU A 77 -10.76 -14.59 11.22
N LYS A 78 -12.04 -14.64 11.53
CA LYS A 78 -13.05 -15.37 10.75
C LYS A 78 -13.14 -14.83 9.32
N LEU A 79 -13.22 -13.51 9.16
CA LEU A 79 -13.29 -12.85 7.85
C LEU A 79 -11.97 -12.96 7.08
N TYR A 80 -10.83 -12.82 7.75
CA TYR A 80 -9.50 -13.00 7.16
C TYR A 80 -9.34 -14.39 6.54
N LYS A 81 -9.67 -15.45 7.29
CA LYS A 81 -9.60 -16.84 6.79
C LYS A 81 -10.45 -17.06 5.54
N LYS A 82 -11.61 -16.40 5.45
CA LYS A 82 -12.56 -16.59 4.35
C LYS A 82 -12.22 -15.76 3.11
N PHE A 83 -11.69 -14.53 3.29
CA PHE A 83 -11.61 -13.53 2.22
C PHE A 83 -10.20 -13.02 1.92
N SER A 84 -9.19 -13.46 2.67
CA SER A 84 -7.80 -13.03 2.42
C SER A 84 -6.91 -14.20 2.00
N PRO A 85 -5.96 -13.95 1.07
CA PRO A 85 -5.73 -12.71 0.36
C PRO A 85 -6.80 -12.40 -0.68
N GLY A 86 -7.14 -11.09 -0.87
CA GLY A 86 -8.20 -10.71 -1.80
C GLY A 86 -8.60 -9.23 -1.78
N PRO A 87 -9.61 -8.86 -2.56
CA PRO A 87 -10.03 -7.47 -2.75
C PRO A 87 -10.88 -6.91 -1.59
N ILE A 88 -10.66 -7.39 -0.37
CA ILE A 88 -11.36 -6.91 0.83
C ILE A 88 -10.48 -5.96 1.63
N THR A 89 -11.09 -4.91 2.16
CA THR A 89 -10.44 -3.97 3.08
C THR A 89 -11.09 -4.09 4.45
N PHE A 90 -10.27 -4.31 5.47
CA PHE A 90 -10.68 -4.33 6.87
C PHE A 90 -10.32 -3.02 7.54
N ILE A 91 -11.08 -2.62 8.55
CA ILE A 91 -10.78 -1.47 9.40
C ILE A 91 -10.52 -2.00 10.82
N LEU A 92 -9.30 -1.80 11.32
CA LEU A 92 -8.85 -2.29 12.62
C LEU A 92 -8.29 -1.15 13.46
N SER A 93 -8.41 -1.27 14.78
CA SER A 93 -7.81 -0.32 15.72
C SER A 93 -6.28 -0.49 15.75
N LEU A 94 -5.56 0.62 15.76
CA LEU A 94 -4.12 0.63 15.92
C LEU A 94 -3.72 0.26 17.33
N VAL A 95 -2.61 -0.46 17.49
CA VAL A 95 -1.94 -0.60 18.79
C VAL A 95 -1.26 0.72 19.18
N LYS A 96 -1.07 0.92 20.51
CA LYS A 96 -0.48 2.17 21.04
C LYS A 96 0.88 2.50 20.43
N ASN A 97 1.70 1.49 20.18
CA ASN A 97 3.07 1.64 19.68
C ASN A 97 3.21 1.33 18.17
N SER A 98 2.11 1.43 17.40
CA SER A 98 2.15 1.25 15.95
C SER A 98 3.12 2.24 15.30
N LYS A 99 3.91 1.73 14.35
CA LYS A 99 4.85 2.52 13.54
C LYS A 99 4.19 3.18 12.33
N ILE A 100 2.90 2.94 12.09
CA ILE A 100 2.17 3.54 10.96
C ILE A 100 2.22 5.05 11.05
N SER A 101 2.62 5.68 9.97
CA SER A 101 2.62 7.14 9.81
C SER A 101 1.23 7.71 10.15
N LYS A 102 1.16 8.68 11.05
CA LYS A 102 -0.08 9.39 11.39
C LYS A 102 -0.72 10.08 10.17
N VAL A 103 0.04 10.30 9.11
CA VAL A 103 -0.46 10.85 7.85
C VAL A 103 -1.34 9.83 7.11
N VAL A 104 -1.05 8.54 7.20
CA VAL A 104 -1.86 7.45 6.61
C VAL A 104 -3.29 7.49 7.12
N THR A 105 -3.47 7.62 8.43
CA THR A 105 -4.77 7.55 9.10
C THR A 105 -5.44 8.90 9.31
N ASN A 106 -4.78 10.00 8.90
CA ASN A 106 -5.21 11.35 9.29
C ASN A 106 -5.39 11.47 10.82
N LYS A 107 -4.41 10.94 11.58
CA LYS A 107 -4.40 10.90 13.06
C LYS A 107 -5.54 10.09 13.71
N LYS A 108 -6.35 9.36 12.93
CA LYS A 108 -7.39 8.47 13.47
C LYS A 108 -6.76 7.25 14.14
N LYS A 109 -7.49 6.65 15.08
CA LYS A 109 -7.05 5.44 15.81
C LYS A 109 -7.25 4.14 15.03
N ASN A 110 -7.88 4.21 13.85
CA ASN A 110 -8.19 3.06 13.00
C ASN A 110 -7.38 3.10 11.72
N LEU A 111 -7.04 1.92 11.22
CA LEU A 111 -6.30 1.70 9.98
C LEU A 111 -7.13 0.85 9.02
N ALA A 112 -7.22 1.27 7.75
CA ALA A 112 -7.74 0.46 6.66
C ALA A 112 -6.60 -0.44 6.13
N ILE A 113 -6.82 -1.77 6.13
CA ILE A 113 -5.81 -2.75 5.75
C ILE A 113 -6.33 -3.72 4.69
N ARG A 114 -5.40 -4.26 3.89
CA ARG A 114 -5.70 -5.26 2.87
C ARG A 114 -4.53 -6.23 2.70
N PHE A 115 -4.83 -7.48 2.39
CA PHE A 115 -3.85 -8.50 1.99
C PHE A 115 -4.03 -8.76 0.50
N PRO A 116 -3.14 -8.27 -0.37
CA PRO A 116 -3.34 -8.38 -1.81
C PRO A 116 -3.15 -9.82 -2.29
N LYS A 117 -3.98 -10.24 -3.25
CA LYS A 117 -3.87 -11.56 -3.90
C LYS A 117 -2.85 -11.57 -5.03
N HIS A 118 -2.54 -10.40 -5.61
CA HIS A 118 -1.65 -10.31 -6.77
C HIS A 118 -0.22 -10.76 -6.43
N LYS A 119 0.27 -11.77 -7.15
CA LYS A 119 1.56 -12.43 -6.89
C LYS A 119 2.73 -11.47 -6.73
N ILE A 120 2.91 -10.55 -7.69
CA ILE A 120 4.03 -9.57 -7.67
C ILE A 120 3.92 -8.66 -6.45
N PHE A 121 2.72 -8.19 -6.12
CA PHE A 121 2.53 -7.31 -4.96
C PHE A 121 2.83 -8.04 -3.65
N LYS A 122 2.36 -9.29 -3.54
CA LYS A 122 2.63 -10.12 -2.37
C LYS A 122 4.13 -10.35 -2.19
N GLU A 123 4.83 -10.78 -3.24
CA GLU A 123 6.28 -11.04 -3.18
C GLU A 123 7.09 -9.77 -2.88
N LEU A 124 6.66 -8.61 -3.39
CA LEU A 124 7.26 -7.34 -2.99
C LEU A 124 7.09 -7.10 -1.49
N LEU A 125 5.87 -7.25 -0.94
CA LEU A 125 5.61 -7.12 0.49
C LEU A 125 6.44 -8.11 1.33
N ASP A 126 6.55 -9.37 0.89
CA ASP A 126 7.36 -10.40 1.54
C ASP A 126 8.86 -10.02 1.59
N SER A 127 9.33 -9.23 0.64
CA SER A 127 10.72 -8.75 0.59
C SER A 127 11.01 -7.56 1.50
N LEU A 128 9.96 -6.92 2.07
CA LEU A 128 10.07 -5.70 2.86
C LEU A 128 9.92 -6.00 4.37
N ASN A 129 10.50 -5.16 5.20
CA ASN A 129 10.31 -5.17 6.66
C ASN A 129 9.31 -4.10 7.15
N TYR A 130 8.51 -3.57 6.23
CA TYR A 130 7.46 -2.58 6.49
C TYR A 130 6.29 -2.78 5.52
N PRO A 131 5.06 -2.41 5.91
CA PRO A 131 3.90 -2.45 5.04
C PRO A 131 3.88 -1.27 4.07
N LEU A 132 3.07 -1.38 3.00
CA LEU A 132 2.95 -0.36 1.98
C LEU A 132 1.60 0.35 2.04
N ALA A 133 1.60 1.67 2.16
CA ALA A 133 0.43 2.48 1.84
C ALA A 133 0.29 2.56 0.33
N ALA A 134 -0.83 2.09 -0.22
CA ALA A 134 -1.04 2.03 -1.66
C ALA A 134 -2.50 2.29 -2.06
N PRO A 135 -2.93 3.56 -2.19
CA PRO A 135 -4.17 3.90 -2.89
C PRO A 135 -4.03 3.60 -4.40
N SER A 136 -5.12 3.69 -5.16
CA SER A 136 -5.10 3.58 -6.63
C SER A 136 -4.07 4.55 -7.25
N ALA A 137 -3.44 4.15 -8.36
CA ALA A 137 -2.38 4.93 -9.02
C ALA A 137 -2.96 5.90 -10.06
N ASN A 138 -3.78 6.86 -9.61
CA ASN A 138 -4.35 7.95 -10.43
C ASN A 138 -4.37 9.25 -9.63
N ILE A 139 -4.41 10.39 -10.28
CA ILE A 139 -4.76 11.66 -9.62
C ILE A 139 -6.19 11.53 -9.07
N SER A 140 -6.43 12.08 -7.87
CA SER A 140 -7.74 12.01 -7.23
C SER A 140 -8.82 12.55 -8.16
N THR A 141 -9.97 11.87 -8.20
CA THR A 141 -11.11 12.13 -9.10
C THR A 141 -10.99 11.66 -10.55
N LYS A 142 -9.81 11.23 -11.00
CA LYS A 142 -9.63 10.59 -12.31
C LYS A 142 -9.87 9.08 -12.26
N LEU A 143 -9.98 8.46 -13.44
CA LEU A 143 -10.10 7.00 -13.58
C LEU A 143 -8.88 6.28 -13.02
N SER A 144 -9.11 5.13 -12.40
CA SER A 144 -8.03 4.32 -11.84
C SER A 144 -7.24 3.62 -12.93
N SER A 145 -5.92 3.62 -12.82
CA SER A 145 -4.99 2.99 -13.76
C SER A 145 -5.09 1.46 -13.70
N VAL A 146 -5.41 0.82 -14.82
CA VAL A 146 -5.49 -0.65 -14.94
C VAL A 146 -4.25 -1.26 -15.59
N LYS A 147 -3.43 -0.44 -16.27
CA LYS A 147 -2.18 -0.84 -16.92
C LYS A 147 -1.00 -0.01 -16.40
N ALA A 148 0.21 -0.56 -16.54
CA ALA A 148 1.44 0.18 -16.22
C ALA A 148 1.61 1.44 -17.10
N SER A 149 1.17 1.39 -18.36
CA SER A 149 1.14 2.55 -19.27
C SER A 149 0.33 3.71 -18.70
N ASP A 150 -0.85 3.44 -18.14
CA ASP A 150 -1.72 4.46 -17.58
C ASP A 150 -1.04 5.17 -16.40
N VAL A 151 -0.35 4.39 -15.54
CA VAL A 151 0.42 4.94 -14.41
C VAL A 151 1.56 5.82 -14.92
N LYS A 152 2.26 5.38 -15.98
CA LYS A 152 3.35 6.15 -16.59
C LYS A 152 2.84 7.45 -17.23
N GLU A 153 1.71 7.39 -17.91
CA GLU A 153 1.06 8.57 -18.50
C GLU A 153 0.63 9.58 -17.42
N GLU A 154 -0.01 9.09 -16.34
CA GLU A 154 -0.54 9.94 -15.28
C GLU A 154 0.55 10.63 -14.45
N PHE A 155 1.65 9.94 -14.15
CA PHE A 155 2.67 10.44 -13.23
C PHE A 155 4.03 10.74 -13.87
N GLY A 156 4.28 10.28 -15.09
CA GLY A 156 5.51 10.53 -15.84
C GLY A 156 6.78 10.21 -15.03
N THR A 157 7.70 11.16 -15.00
CA THR A 157 8.99 11.06 -14.29
C THR A 157 8.89 11.17 -12.77
N HIS A 158 7.71 11.52 -12.23
CA HIS A 158 7.49 11.64 -10.79
C HIS A 158 7.50 10.29 -10.07
N ILE A 159 7.25 9.19 -10.80
CA ILE A 159 7.38 7.83 -10.32
C ILE A 159 8.64 7.21 -10.91
N LYS A 160 9.49 6.65 -10.04
CA LYS A 160 10.80 6.12 -10.44
C LYS A 160 10.74 4.66 -10.90
N TYR A 161 9.64 3.96 -10.64
CA TYR A 161 9.47 2.55 -10.97
C TYR A 161 7.98 2.15 -11.02
N ILE A 162 7.64 1.29 -11.98
CA ILE A 162 6.29 0.73 -12.14
C ILE A 162 6.42 -0.77 -12.40
#